data_cdc990ea3fbdaaec9befccd84eda6100
#
_entry.id   cdc990ea3fbdaaec9befccd84eda6100
#
_cell.length_a   1.000
_cell.length_b   1.000
_cell.length_c   1.000
_cell.angle_alpha   90.00
_cell.angle_beta   90.00
_cell.angle_gamma   90.00
#
_symmetry.space_group_name_H-M   'P 1'
#
loop_
_entity.id
_entity.type
_entity.pdbx_description
1 polymer ?
#
loop_
_entity_poly.entity_id
_entity_poly.type
_entity_poly.pdbx_seq_one_letter_code
_entity_poly.pdbx_strand_id
1 'polypeptide(L)'
;MTVKRLLAVLVAVIIILAGCSNSKDNENSKQSSKSNNSDNPKTELKVSAAASLSDVSKALKKEFEKTHKNVNVTFNYGGSGALRQQIEKGAPTDVFMSANTKDVDMLKKHNQAHNTYKYAHNQLVLIGDKNSDQASVKDLKDNEKLAIGEVKTVPAGKYAKQYLDDQHLYSDVKDKIVYAKDVKQVLNYVEKGNAQMGFVYETDLYTNNERTDKVNEIKKADLKKPITYEAGATSDSKFAKEWMEFLKSKKAKDILKEYHFKV
;
A
#
# COMPACT_ATOMS: atom_id res chain seq x y z
N MET A 1 -23.71 -44.30 31.41
CA MET A 1 -23.29 -45.23 30.33
C MET A 1 -22.61 -44.40 29.24
N THR A 2 -21.39 -44.43 28.90
CA THR A 2 -20.12 -44.96 29.39
C THR A 2 -19.06 -44.24 28.55
N VAL A 3 -18.28 -43.41 29.18
CA VAL A 3 -17.07 -42.77 28.66
C VAL A 3 -15.97 -43.85 28.69
N LYS A 4 -15.84 -44.63 27.67
CA LYS A 4 -14.74 -45.59 27.47
C LYS A 4 -14.81 -46.22 26.07
N ARG A 5 -14.32 -45.50 25.04
CA ARG A 5 -13.88 -46.09 23.76
C ARG A 5 -13.43 -44.99 22.78
N LEU A 6 -12.36 -44.26 23.12
CA LEU A 6 -11.61 -43.44 22.16
C LEU A 6 -10.19 -43.19 22.66
N LEU A 7 -9.47 -44.31 22.86
CA LEU A 7 -8.05 -44.28 23.22
C LEU A 7 -7.41 -45.53 22.67
N ALA A 8 -7.26 -45.63 21.36
CA ALA A 8 -6.43 -46.65 20.70
C ALA A 8 -6.34 -46.39 19.19
N VAL A 9 -5.71 -45.30 18.74
CA VAL A 9 -5.03 -45.21 17.43
C VAL A 9 -4.00 -44.08 17.53
N LEU A 10 -2.94 -44.33 18.22
CA LEU A 10 -1.78 -43.44 18.25
C LEU A 10 -0.55 -44.23 18.70
N VAL A 11 -0.08 -45.16 17.90
CA VAL A 11 1.28 -45.73 17.94
C VAL A 11 1.42 -46.62 16.72
N ALA A 12 2.02 -46.17 15.66
CA ALA A 12 2.79 -46.95 14.71
C ALA A 12 3.14 -46.13 13.46
N VAL A 13 4.23 -45.38 13.49
CA VAL A 13 5.16 -45.14 12.37
C VAL A 13 6.40 -44.46 12.95
N ILE A 14 7.26 -45.27 13.52
CA ILE A 14 8.68 -44.97 13.71
C ILE A 14 9.42 -46.25 13.32
N ILE A 15 10.53 -46.11 12.66
CA ILE A 15 11.53 -47.10 12.23
C ILE A 15 11.42 -47.45 10.73
N ILE A 16 12.24 -46.78 9.93
CA ILE A 16 13.20 -47.40 9.01
C ILE A 16 14.31 -46.35 8.76
N LEU A 17 15.39 -46.49 9.50
CA LEU A 17 16.70 -45.95 9.21
C LEU A 17 17.66 -47.15 9.39
N ALA A 18 18.26 -47.57 8.32
CA ALA A 18 19.61 -48.15 8.28
C ALA A 18 19.83 -48.96 7.00
N GLY A 19 20.79 -48.54 6.23
CA GLY A 19 21.24 -49.29 5.04
C GLY A 19 22.51 -48.64 4.49
N CYS A 20 23.61 -48.71 5.25
CA CYS A 20 24.93 -48.50 4.67
C CYS A 20 25.31 -49.75 3.87
N SER A 21 25.72 -49.59 2.63
CA SER A 21 26.60 -50.58 1.97
C SER A 21 27.61 -49.85 1.08
N ASN A 22 28.83 -50.15 1.36
CA ASN A 22 30.08 -49.74 0.77
C ASN A 22 30.41 -50.60 -0.45
N SER A 23 30.74 -50.00 -1.60
CA SER A 23 31.56 -50.65 -2.62
C SER A 23 32.31 -49.60 -3.44
N LYS A 24 33.59 -49.82 -3.54
CA LYS A 24 34.63 -49.07 -4.24
C LYS A 24 34.60 -49.26 -5.76
N ASP A 25 35.27 -48.32 -6.39
CA ASP A 25 36.02 -48.28 -7.64
C ASP A 25 35.28 -47.84 -8.92
N ASN A 26 35.54 -46.74 -9.52
CA ASN A 26 36.62 -46.43 -10.46
C ASN A 26 36.41 -45.06 -11.16
N GLU A 27 37.48 -44.42 -11.45
CA GLU A 27 37.68 -43.12 -12.07
C GLU A 27 36.92 -42.91 -13.39
N ASN A 28 36.30 -41.76 -13.60
CA ASN A 28 36.60 -40.97 -14.77
C ASN A 28 36.15 -39.49 -14.61
N SER A 29 37.09 -38.60 -14.76
CA SER A 29 36.99 -37.16 -14.71
C SER A 29 36.06 -36.60 -15.80
N LYS A 30 34.98 -35.91 -15.38
CA LYS A 30 34.39 -34.79 -16.16
C LYS A 30 34.13 -33.65 -15.22
N GLN A 31 34.95 -32.64 -15.39
CA GLN A 31 34.89 -31.32 -14.79
C GLN A 31 33.61 -30.66 -15.24
N SER A 32 32.55 -30.75 -14.46
CA SER A 32 31.39 -29.91 -14.62
C SER A 32 31.61 -28.68 -13.75
N SER A 33 31.83 -27.55 -14.42
CA SER A 33 31.86 -26.24 -13.82
C SER A 33 30.59 -26.02 -12.98
N LYS A 34 30.69 -26.13 -11.66
CA LYS A 34 29.70 -25.61 -10.73
C LYS A 34 29.69 -24.10 -10.91
N SER A 35 28.67 -23.58 -11.59
CA SER A 35 28.25 -22.24 -11.43
C SER A 35 27.88 -22.01 -9.97
N ASN A 36 28.78 -21.42 -9.20
CA ASN A 36 28.49 -20.90 -7.87
C ASN A 36 27.63 -19.66 -8.03
N ASN A 37 26.32 -19.85 -8.27
CA ASN A 37 25.36 -18.84 -7.90
C ASN A 37 25.26 -18.89 -6.37
N SER A 38 26.05 -18.09 -5.70
CA SER A 38 25.87 -17.81 -4.27
C SER A 38 24.64 -16.93 -4.13
N ASP A 39 23.46 -17.53 -4.15
CA ASP A 39 22.22 -16.88 -3.72
C ASP A 39 22.30 -16.68 -2.19
N ASN A 40 23.07 -15.69 -1.78
CA ASN A 40 22.94 -15.17 -0.42
C ASN A 40 21.50 -14.66 -0.26
N PRO A 41 20.76 -15.11 0.77
CA PRO A 41 19.39 -14.65 1.00
C PRO A 41 19.39 -13.13 1.09
N LYS A 42 18.56 -12.49 0.26
CA LYS A 42 18.42 -11.03 0.28
C LYS A 42 17.81 -10.59 1.60
N THR A 43 18.30 -9.49 2.13
CA THR A 43 17.67 -8.82 3.29
C THR A 43 16.35 -8.23 2.85
N GLU A 44 15.29 -8.48 3.59
CA GLU A 44 13.97 -7.90 3.33
C GLU A 44 13.89 -6.49 3.92
N LEU A 45 13.43 -5.52 3.12
CA LEU A 45 13.01 -4.18 3.57
C LEU A 45 11.49 -4.10 3.51
N LYS A 46 10.85 -4.04 4.66
CA LYS A 46 9.38 -4.02 4.79
C LYS A 46 8.86 -2.59 4.80
N VAL A 47 8.05 -2.24 3.83
CA VAL A 47 7.46 -0.89 3.70
C VAL A 47 5.95 -0.97 3.82
N SER A 48 5.37 -0.31 4.82
CA SER A 48 3.93 -0.07 4.89
C SER A 48 3.61 1.22 4.14
N ALA A 49 2.82 1.15 3.09
CA ALA A 49 2.57 2.26 2.18
C ALA A 49 1.08 2.51 1.95
N ALA A 50 0.69 3.78 1.87
CA ALA A 50 -0.66 4.16 1.46
C ALA A 50 -1.02 3.50 0.12
N ALA A 51 -2.26 3.01 -0.04
CA ALA A 51 -2.70 2.29 -1.23
C ALA A 51 -2.54 3.09 -2.53
N SER A 52 -2.65 4.43 -2.47
CA SER A 52 -2.39 5.33 -3.60
C SER A 52 -0.95 5.31 -4.12
N LEU A 53 0.00 4.74 -3.35
CA LEU A 53 1.39 4.60 -3.74
C LEU A 53 1.69 3.29 -4.49
N SER A 54 0.70 2.40 -4.64
CA SER A 54 0.92 1.03 -5.12
C SER A 54 1.63 0.95 -6.47
N ASP A 55 1.38 1.88 -7.38
CA ASP A 55 2.00 1.85 -8.70
C ASP A 55 3.39 2.51 -8.70
N VAL A 56 3.52 3.71 -8.13
CA VAL A 56 4.81 4.40 -8.07
C VAL A 56 5.83 3.65 -7.21
N SER A 57 5.40 2.96 -6.16
CA SER A 57 6.31 2.21 -5.28
C SER A 57 6.99 1.03 -5.98
N LYS A 58 6.37 0.44 -7.00
CA LYS A 58 7.00 -0.58 -7.85
C LYS A 58 8.19 -0.01 -8.61
N ALA A 59 8.05 1.20 -9.15
CA ALA A 59 9.13 1.90 -9.85
C ALA A 59 10.23 2.34 -8.88
N LEU A 60 9.87 2.87 -7.70
CA LEU A 60 10.82 3.20 -6.63
C LEU A 60 11.61 1.97 -6.17
N LYS A 61 10.92 0.83 -5.92
CA LYS A 61 11.56 -0.45 -5.60
C LYS A 61 12.57 -0.85 -6.66
N LYS A 62 12.13 -0.89 -7.93
CA LYS A 62 12.99 -1.28 -9.05
C LYS A 62 14.26 -0.43 -9.12
N GLU A 63 14.13 0.88 -8.88
CA GLU A 63 15.28 1.79 -8.91
C GLU A 63 16.20 1.59 -7.70
N PHE A 64 15.64 1.45 -6.50
CA PHE A 64 16.40 1.21 -5.28
C PHE A 64 17.20 -0.09 -5.34
N GLU A 65 16.57 -1.17 -5.79
CA GLU A 65 17.20 -2.50 -5.89
C GLU A 65 18.30 -2.58 -6.96
N LYS A 66 18.40 -1.62 -7.91
CA LYS A 66 19.52 -1.54 -8.85
C LYS A 66 20.86 -1.31 -8.15
N THR A 67 20.85 -0.48 -7.11
CA THR A 67 22.05 -0.13 -6.33
C THR A 67 22.18 -0.96 -5.05
N HIS A 68 21.12 -1.66 -4.63
CA HIS A 68 21.06 -2.49 -3.42
C HIS A 68 20.72 -3.94 -3.78
N LYS A 69 21.64 -4.64 -4.48
CA LYS A 69 21.41 -5.98 -5.05
C LYS A 69 21.08 -7.07 -4.01
N ASN A 70 21.49 -6.86 -2.77
CA ASN A 70 21.26 -7.77 -1.63
C ASN A 70 19.98 -7.44 -0.85
N VAL A 71 19.10 -6.57 -1.37
CA VAL A 71 17.82 -6.18 -0.75
C VAL A 71 16.65 -6.65 -1.59
N ASN A 72 15.57 -7.05 -0.93
CA ASN A 72 14.25 -7.23 -1.52
C ASN A 72 13.26 -6.31 -0.78
N VAL A 73 12.74 -5.30 -1.46
CA VAL A 73 11.72 -4.40 -0.89
C VAL A 73 10.35 -5.05 -1.02
N THR A 74 9.63 -5.15 0.10
CA THR A 74 8.25 -5.65 0.12
C THR A 74 7.29 -4.58 0.63
N PHE A 75 6.06 -4.57 0.10
CA PHE A 75 5.07 -3.56 0.46
C PHE A 75 3.83 -4.20 1.07
N ASN A 76 3.34 -3.57 2.15
CA ASN A 76 2.01 -3.77 2.68
C ASN A 76 1.18 -2.51 2.38
N TYR A 77 0.11 -2.64 1.59
CA TYR A 77 -0.72 -1.51 1.18
C TYR A 77 -2.03 -1.44 1.96
N GLY A 78 -2.46 -0.20 2.25
CA GLY A 78 -3.74 0.04 2.94
C GLY A 78 -4.02 1.52 3.17
N GLY A 79 -5.08 1.81 3.90
CA GLY A 79 -5.33 3.16 4.42
C GLY A 79 -4.25 3.54 5.44
N SER A 80 -3.67 4.74 5.33
CA SER A 80 -2.53 5.14 6.18
C SER A 80 -2.82 5.04 7.67
N GLY A 81 -4.02 5.41 8.11
CA GLY A 81 -4.41 5.29 9.51
C GLY A 81 -4.53 3.83 9.99
N ALA A 82 -4.97 2.92 9.11
CA ALA A 82 -5.00 1.49 9.43
C ALA A 82 -3.59 0.91 9.55
N LEU A 83 -2.69 1.28 8.62
CA LEU A 83 -1.28 0.88 8.67
C LEU A 83 -0.58 1.43 9.92
N ARG A 84 -0.82 2.71 10.25
CA ARG A 84 -0.32 3.29 11.51
C ARG A 84 -0.76 2.48 12.73
N GLN A 85 -2.05 2.12 12.82
CA GLN A 85 -2.57 1.30 13.93
C GLN A 85 -1.92 -0.09 13.99
N GLN A 86 -1.58 -0.69 12.83
CA GLN A 86 -0.83 -1.95 12.77
C GLN A 86 0.59 -1.78 13.34
N ILE A 87 1.28 -0.69 12.96
CA ILE A 87 2.63 -0.36 13.46
C ILE A 87 2.59 -0.12 14.98
N GLU A 88 1.61 0.65 15.47
CA GLU A 88 1.41 0.88 16.92
C GLU A 88 1.20 -0.43 17.71
N LYS A 89 0.63 -1.44 17.07
CA LYS A 89 0.44 -2.80 17.63
C LYS A 89 1.62 -3.75 17.42
N GLY A 90 2.74 -3.25 16.89
CA GLY A 90 3.97 -4.02 16.70
C GLY A 90 4.06 -4.78 15.39
N ALA A 91 3.26 -4.45 14.36
CA ALA A 91 3.44 -5.05 13.04
C ALA A 91 4.84 -4.72 12.50
N PRO A 92 5.60 -5.72 12.02
CA PRO A 92 6.96 -5.52 11.55
C PRO A 92 6.97 -4.65 10.29
N THR A 93 7.55 -3.47 10.39
CA THR A 93 7.66 -2.47 9.33
C THR A 93 8.97 -1.72 9.50
N ASP A 94 9.71 -1.49 8.43
CA ASP A 94 10.96 -0.74 8.44
C ASP A 94 10.76 0.72 8.04
N VAL A 95 9.82 0.97 7.12
CA VAL A 95 9.46 2.31 6.65
C VAL A 95 7.95 2.43 6.53
N PHE A 96 7.40 3.53 6.99
CA PHE A 96 6.02 3.91 6.79
C PHE A 96 5.91 5.06 5.79
N MET A 97 5.13 4.89 4.72
CA MET A 97 4.89 5.89 3.68
C MET A 97 3.40 6.26 3.66
N SER A 98 3.07 7.38 4.26
CA SER A 98 1.68 7.84 4.51
C SER A 98 1.20 8.84 3.46
N ALA A 99 -0.09 8.84 3.16
CA ALA A 99 -0.78 9.86 2.35
C ALA A 99 -1.24 11.07 3.18
N ASN A 100 -0.73 11.24 4.38
CA ASN A 100 -0.88 12.42 5.21
C ASN A 100 0.27 12.54 6.22
N THR A 101 0.46 13.73 6.79
CA THR A 101 1.50 13.96 7.81
C THR A 101 1.05 13.51 9.21
N LYS A 102 -0.26 13.57 9.51
CA LYS A 102 -0.79 13.29 10.85
C LYS A 102 -0.43 11.90 11.35
N ASP A 103 -0.54 10.87 10.49
CA ASP A 103 -0.27 9.49 10.91
C ASP A 103 1.22 9.27 11.21
N VAL A 104 2.13 9.93 10.47
CA VAL A 104 3.57 9.90 10.75
C VAL A 104 3.87 10.66 12.05
N ASP A 105 3.27 11.84 12.25
CA ASP A 105 3.43 12.62 13.48
C ASP A 105 2.96 11.85 14.74
N MET A 106 1.91 11.05 14.62
CA MET A 106 1.43 10.21 15.72
C MET A 106 2.48 9.14 16.08
N LEU A 107 3.05 8.44 15.10
CA LEU A 107 4.14 7.47 15.36
C LEU A 107 5.38 8.15 15.95
N LYS A 108 5.75 9.35 15.47
CA LYS A 108 6.86 10.14 16.04
C LYS A 108 6.64 10.44 17.51
N LYS A 109 5.44 10.87 17.89
CA LYS A 109 5.11 11.17 19.30
C LYS A 109 5.28 9.96 20.22
N HIS A 110 5.12 8.75 19.69
CA HIS A 110 5.31 7.50 20.41
C HIS A 110 6.71 6.88 20.20
N ASN A 111 7.66 7.61 19.60
CA ASN A 111 9.01 7.15 19.26
C ASN A 111 9.02 5.91 18.34
N GLN A 112 7.95 5.71 17.55
CA GLN A 112 7.79 4.60 16.60
C GLN A 112 8.10 5.00 15.16
N ALA A 113 8.42 6.26 14.90
CA ALA A 113 8.94 6.75 13.63
C ALA A 113 9.96 7.86 13.83
N HIS A 114 11.00 7.88 13.02
CA HIS A 114 12.07 8.88 13.01
C HIS A 114 12.54 9.14 11.58
N ASN A 115 13.50 10.06 11.39
CA ASN A 115 14.04 10.46 10.09
C ASN A 115 12.91 10.73 9.06
N THR A 116 11.91 11.54 9.45
CA THR A 116 10.73 11.77 8.61
C THR A 116 11.01 12.75 7.46
N TYR A 117 10.32 12.54 6.32
CA TYR A 117 10.48 13.38 5.14
C TYR A 117 9.16 13.52 4.37
N LYS A 118 8.76 14.77 4.10
CA LYS A 118 7.63 15.11 3.22
C LYS A 118 8.12 15.07 1.78
N TYR A 119 7.64 14.09 1.01
CA TYR A 119 8.25 13.78 -0.28
C TYR A 119 7.35 14.04 -1.49
N ALA A 120 6.04 14.22 -1.30
CA ALA A 120 5.12 14.46 -2.40
C ALA A 120 3.84 15.16 -1.94
N HIS A 121 3.11 15.71 -2.95
CA HIS A 121 1.76 16.23 -2.79
C HIS A 121 0.82 15.59 -3.81
N ASN A 122 -0.48 15.64 -3.53
CA ASN A 122 -1.50 15.10 -4.40
C ASN A 122 -2.74 16.01 -4.43
N GLN A 123 -3.69 15.71 -5.32
CA GLN A 123 -4.97 16.39 -5.47
C GLN A 123 -6.11 15.40 -5.25
N LEU A 124 -7.08 15.75 -4.43
CA LEU A 124 -8.33 14.98 -4.32
C LEU A 124 -9.24 15.35 -5.48
N VAL A 125 -9.88 14.36 -6.10
CA VAL A 125 -10.82 14.54 -7.19
C VAL A 125 -12.11 13.76 -6.93
N LEU A 126 -13.23 14.33 -7.33
CA LEU A 126 -14.50 13.62 -7.46
C LEU A 126 -14.52 12.95 -8.82
N ILE A 127 -14.78 11.66 -8.83
CA ILE A 127 -14.97 10.86 -10.05
C ILE A 127 -16.39 10.35 -10.14
N GLY A 128 -16.84 10.08 -11.34
CA GLY A 128 -18.11 9.43 -11.64
C GLY A 128 -17.97 8.32 -12.66
N ASP A 129 -19.06 7.57 -12.86
CA ASP A 129 -19.15 6.62 -13.96
C ASP A 129 -18.81 7.28 -15.29
N LYS A 130 -18.15 6.55 -16.19
CA LYS A 130 -17.72 7.03 -17.51
C LYS A 130 -18.83 7.68 -18.33
N ASN A 131 -20.05 7.16 -18.22
CA ASN A 131 -21.19 7.58 -19.02
C ASN A 131 -22.12 8.54 -18.25
N SER A 132 -21.73 8.94 -17.02
CA SER A 132 -22.54 9.86 -16.21
C SER A 132 -22.35 11.30 -16.66
N ASP A 133 -23.42 12.04 -16.75
CA ASP A 133 -23.47 13.50 -16.97
C ASP A 133 -23.55 14.30 -15.66
N GLN A 134 -23.51 13.60 -14.52
CA GLN A 134 -23.56 14.22 -13.19
C GLN A 134 -22.32 15.08 -12.95
N ALA A 135 -22.54 16.34 -12.51
CA ALA A 135 -21.48 17.32 -12.29
C ALA A 135 -21.15 17.56 -10.81
N SER A 136 -21.94 17.02 -9.90
CA SER A 136 -21.84 17.26 -8.47
C SER A 136 -22.41 16.10 -7.66
N VAL A 137 -21.97 15.94 -6.42
CA VAL A 137 -22.59 14.99 -5.48
C VAL A 137 -24.07 15.28 -5.20
N LYS A 138 -24.53 16.50 -5.48
CA LYS A 138 -25.96 16.87 -5.39
C LYS A 138 -26.83 16.17 -6.42
N ASP A 139 -26.23 15.73 -7.53
CA ASP A 139 -26.95 15.09 -8.62
C ASP A 139 -27.20 13.61 -8.36
N LEU A 140 -26.71 13.08 -7.23
CA LEU A 140 -26.95 11.69 -6.82
C LEU A 140 -28.43 11.46 -6.51
N LYS A 141 -29.04 10.50 -7.22
CA LYS A 141 -30.39 10.03 -6.97
C LYS A 141 -30.48 9.25 -5.65
N ASP A 142 -31.68 8.98 -5.18
CA ASP A 142 -31.88 8.33 -3.86
C ASP A 142 -31.28 6.94 -3.74
N ASN A 143 -31.27 6.17 -4.84
CA ASN A 143 -30.70 4.84 -4.92
C ASN A 143 -29.20 4.82 -5.28
N GLU A 144 -28.60 5.96 -5.56
CA GLU A 144 -27.21 6.08 -5.97
C GLU A 144 -26.28 6.27 -4.76
N LYS A 145 -25.00 5.91 -4.91
CA LYS A 145 -24.03 5.89 -3.83
C LYS A 145 -22.80 6.74 -4.16
N LEU A 146 -22.27 7.35 -3.08
CA LEU A 146 -20.99 8.04 -3.06
C LEU A 146 -19.95 7.17 -2.31
N ALA A 147 -18.94 6.69 -2.99
CA ALA A 147 -17.85 5.96 -2.34
C ALA A 147 -16.80 6.91 -1.79
N ILE A 148 -16.45 6.76 -0.53
CA ILE A 148 -15.30 7.44 0.10
C ILE A 148 -14.51 6.45 0.94
N GLY A 149 -13.24 6.73 1.20
CA GLY A 149 -12.47 5.98 2.18
C GLY A 149 -13.05 6.12 3.60
N GLU A 150 -12.87 5.11 4.44
CA GLU A 150 -13.25 5.20 5.87
C GLU A 150 -12.57 6.42 6.52
N VAL A 151 -13.35 7.35 7.04
CA VAL A 151 -12.87 8.67 7.49
C VAL A 151 -11.79 8.60 8.57
N LYS A 152 -11.86 7.57 9.44
CA LYS A 152 -10.93 7.41 10.56
C LYS A 152 -9.57 6.86 10.12
N THR A 153 -9.53 6.04 9.08
CA THR A 153 -8.37 5.22 8.72
C THR A 153 -7.82 5.47 7.32
N VAL A 154 -8.58 6.13 6.44
CA VAL A 154 -8.19 6.41 5.06
C VAL A 154 -8.06 7.92 4.84
N PRO A 155 -6.85 8.44 4.55
CA PRO A 155 -6.65 9.88 4.36
C PRO A 155 -7.57 10.49 3.29
N ALA A 156 -7.73 9.85 2.13
CA ALA A 156 -8.64 10.31 1.08
C ALA A 156 -10.08 10.49 1.58
N GLY A 157 -10.57 9.56 2.42
CA GLY A 157 -11.90 9.66 3.03
C GLY A 157 -12.02 10.82 4.01
N LYS A 158 -10.97 11.06 4.79
CA LYS A 158 -10.91 12.24 5.67
C LYS A 158 -10.94 13.54 4.88
N TYR A 159 -10.17 13.63 3.79
CA TYR A 159 -10.16 14.81 2.92
C TYR A 159 -11.49 14.98 2.18
N ALA A 160 -12.12 13.87 1.74
CA ALA A 160 -13.46 13.90 1.13
C ALA A 160 -14.49 14.47 2.11
N LYS A 161 -14.51 13.95 3.35
CA LYS A 161 -15.41 14.49 4.39
C LYS A 161 -15.16 15.97 4.66
N GLN A 162 -13.89 16.38 4.80
CA GLN A 162 -13.53 17.79 5.00
C GLN A 162 -14.03 18.66 3.85
N TYR A 163 -13.83 18.22 2.59
CA TYR A 163 -14.34 18.94 1.42
C TYR A 163 -15.88 19.06 1.46
N LEU A 164 -16.58 17.97 1.74
CA LEU A 164 -18.04 17.94 1.81
C LEU A 164 -18.56 18.82 2.95
N ASP A 165 -17.90 18.84 4.10
CA ASP A 165 -18.24 19.73 5.22
C ASP A 165 -18.01 21.21 4.85
N ASP A 166 -16.85 21.54 4.26
CA ASP A 166 -16.49 22.91 3.85
C ASP A 166 -17.45 23.45 2.75
N GLN A 167 -18.01 22.57 1.92
CA GLN A 167 -19.01 22.91 0.90
C GLN A 167 -20.46 22.79 1.40
N HIS A 168 -20.69 22.46 2.67
CA HIS A 168 -22.02 22.19 3.26
C HIS A 168 -22.82 21.09 2.56
N LEU A 169 -22.13 20.07 2.02
CA LEU A 169 -22.72 18.98 1.24
C LEU A 169 -22.83 17.66 2.04
N TYR A 170 -22.13 17.54 3.16
CA TYR A 170 -22.05 16.27 3.87
C TYR A 170 -23.41 15.79 4.38
N SER A 171 -24.24 16.70 4.90
CA SER A 171 -25.60 16.38 5.37
C SER A 171 -26.48 15.79 4.28
N ASP A 172 -26.33 16.27 3.05
CA ASP A 172 -27.16 15.90 1.91
C ASP A 172 -26.83 14.52 1.36
N VAL A 173 -25.58 14.06 1.56
CA VAL A 173 -25.07 12.80 0.98
C VAL A 173 -24.73 11.73 2.01
N LYS A 174 -24.76 12.02 3.31
CA LYS A 174 -24.29 11.10 4.36
C LYS A 174 -24.95 9.71 4.31
N ASP A 175 -26.25 9.66 3.98
CA ASP A 175 -27.02 8.42 3.91
C ASP A 175 -26.81 7.64 2.58
N LYS A 176 -26.14 8.29 1.62
CA LYS A 176 -25.72 7.70 0.34
C LYS A 176 -24.26 7.23 0.35
N ILE A 177 -23.52 7.48 1.44
CA ILE A 177 -22.10 7.14 1.52
C ILE A 177 -21.91 5.63 1.71
N VAL A 178 -20.99 5.06 0.92
CA VAL A 178 -20.40 3.75 1.13
C VAL A 178 -18.93 3.90 1.45
N TYR A 179 -18.47 3.23 2.49
CA TYR A 179 -17.11 3.35 2.98
C TYR A 179 -16.21 2.25 2.42
N ALA A 180 -15.01 2.62 2.02
CA ALA A 180 -13.97 1.74 1.52
C ALA A 180 -12.76 1.70 2.47
N LYS A 181 -12.09 0.55 2.54
CA LYS A 181 -10.91 0.35 3.39
C LYS A 181 -9.66 1.10 2.93
N ASP A 182 -9.61 1.50 1.67
CA ASP A 182 -8.55 2.30 1.06
C ASP A 182 -9.06 3.01 -0.22
N VAL A 183 -8.25 3.91 -0.78
CA VAL A 183 -8.65 4.73 -1.93
C VAL A 183 -8.75 3.93 -3.23
N LYS A 184 -7.96 2.87 -3.41
CA LYS A 184 -8.04 2.01 -4.60
C LYS A 184 -9.36 1.23 -4.61
N GLN A 185 -9.88 0.86 -3.45
CA GLN A 185 -11.20 0.26 -3.36
C GLN A 185 -12.32 1.27 -3.71
N VAL A 186 -12.16 2.56 -3.37
CA VAL A 186 -13.10 3.60 -3.84
C VAL A 186 -13.14 3.64 -5.37
N LEU A 187 -11.98 3.73 -6.03
CA LEU A 187 -11.90 3.70 -7.49
C LEU A 187 -12.59 2.46 -8.07
N ASN A 188 -12.29 1.29 -7.50
CA ASN A 188 -12.89 0.03 -7.95
C ASN A 188 -14.43 0.01 -7.81
N TYR A 189 -14.99 0.63 -6.76
CA TYR A 189 -16.44 0.72 -6.60
C TYR A 189 -17.08 1.53 -7.72
N VAL A 190 -16.47 2.64 -8.13
CA VAL A 190 -16.98 3.47 -9.23
C VAL A 190 -16.78 2.76 -10.57
N GLU A 191 -15.59 2.21 -10.84
CA GLU A 191 -15.31 1.47 -12.08
C GLU A 191 -16.23 0.28 -12.33
N LYS A 192 -16.78 -0.30 -11.26
CA LYS A 192 -17.69 -1.46 -11.32
C LYS A 192 -19.17 -1.10 -11.15
N GLY A 193 -19.50 0.19 -11.05
CA GLY A 193 -20.89 0.64 -10.87
C GLY A 193 -21.48 0.35 -9.49
N ASN A 194 -20.65 -0.05 -8.51
CA ASN A 194 -21.09 -0.26 -7.11
C ASN A 194 -21.31 1.08 -6.38
N ALA A 195 -20.77 2.16 -6.91
CA ALA A 195 -21.07 3.53 -6.55
C ALA A 195 -21.05 4.39 -7.82
N GLN A 196 -21.92 5.40 -7.88
CA GLN A 196 -22.02 6.29 -9.03
C GLN A 196 -20.93 7.34 -9.01
N MET A 197 -20.49 7.73 -7.81
CA MET A 197 -19.40 8.69 -7.62
C MET A 197 -18.44 8.22 -6.52
N GLY A 198 -17.24 8.80 -6.53
CA GLY A 198 -16.27 8.56 -5.46
C GLY A 198 -15.21 9.64 -5.37
N PHE A 199 -14.58 9.76 -4.20
CA PHE A 199 -13.42 10.63 -4.01
C PHE A 199 -12.14 9.82 -4.00
N VAL A 200 -11.25 10.10 -4.96
CA VAL A 200 -9.93 9.47 -5.11
C VAL A 200 -8.85 10.54 -5.26
N TYR A 201 -7.59 10.16 -5.31
CA TYR A 201 -6.54 11.08 -5.70
C TYR A 201 -6.38 11.13 -7.23
N GLU A 202 -5.93 12.26 -7.76
CA GLU A 202 -5.66 12.45 -9.19
C GLU A 202 -4.69 11.36 -9.71
N THR A 203 -3.69 10.98 -8.91
CA THR A 203 -2.75 9.90 -9.25
C THR A 203 -3.40 8.52 -9.34
N ASP A 204 -4.53 8.28 -8.67
CA ASP A 204 -5.23 6.99 -8.74
C ASP A 204 -5.88 6.73 -10.10
N LEU A 205 -6.08 7.80 -10.90
CA LEU A 205 -6.61 7.71 -12.26
C LEU A 205 -5.60 7.16 -13.27
N TYR A 206 -4.36 6.91 -12.85
CA TYR A 206 -3.31 6.39 -13.71
C TYR A 206 -2.86 5.00 -13.22
N THR A 207 -2.72 4.07 -14.16
CA THR A 207 -2.13 2.74 -13.94
C THR A 207 -1.06 2.53 -15.00
N ASN A 208 0.18 2.25 -14.59
CA ASN A 208 1.34 2.16 -15.49
C ASN A 208 1.50 3.42 -16.39
N ASN A 209 1.24 4.60 -15.85
CA ASN A 209 1.22 5.90 -16.55
C ASN A 209 0.11 6.09 -17.60
N GLU A 210 -0.79 5.15 -17.74
CA GLU A 210 -1.97 5.31 -18.59
C GLU A 210 -3.17 5.74 -17.75
N ARG A 211 -3.87 6.77 -18.20
CA ARG A 211 -5.09 7.22 -17.54
C ARG A 211 -6.22 6.22 -17.80
N THR A 212 -6.93 5.83 -16.75
CA THR A 212 -8.11 4.98 -16.88
C THR A 212 -9.19 5.67 -17.73
N ASP A 213 -9.83 4.90 -18.59
CA ASP A 213 -10.98 5.32 -19.39
C ASP A 213 -12.32 4.85 -18.78
N LYS A 214 -12.29 4.24 -17.60
CA LYS A 214 -13.46 3.63 -16.94
C LYS A 214 -14.26 4.60 -16.10
N VAL A 215 -13.65 5.72 -15.72
CA VAL A 215 -14.29 6.77 -14.92
C VAL A 215 -13.98 8.14 -15.49
N ASN A 216 -14.88 9.10 -15.25
CA ASN A 216 -14.66 10.52 -15.55
C ASN A 216 -14.25 11.27 -14.27
N GLU A 217 -13.26 12.16 -14.41
CA GLU A 217 -12.99 13.17 -13.39
C GLU A 217 -14.05 14.26 -13.52
N ILE A 218 -14.90 14.39 -12.49
CA ILE A 218 -15.96 15.38 -12.44
C ILE A 218 -15.41 16.74 -11.99
N LYS A 219 -14.65 16.71 -10.87
CA LYS A 219 -14.17 17.98 -10.26
C LYS A 219 -12.98 17.73 -9.35
N LYS A 220 -12.05 18.68 -9.32
CA LYS A 220 -11.01 18.77 -8.28
C LYS A 220 -11.62 19.30 -7.00
N ALA A 221 -11.32 18.67 -5.88
CA ALA A 221 -11.75 19.14 -4.56
C ALA A 221 -10.74 20.18 -4.06
N ASP A 222 -11.19 21.42 -3.93
CA ASP A 222 -10.37 22.51 -3.40
C ASP A 222 -10.29 22.40 -1.87
N LEU A 223 -9.14 21.99 -1.38
CA LEU A 223 -8.85 21.85 0.05
C LEU A 223 -8.05 23.05 0.53
N LYS A 224 -8.35 23.55 1.73
CA LYS A 224 -7.62 24.68 2.37
C LYS A 224 -6.14 24.42 2.56
N LYS A 225 -5.72 23.16 2.62
CA LYS A 225 -4.32 22.75 2.77
C LYS A 225 -4.00 21.67 1.75
N PRO A 226 -2.78 21.68 1.17
CA PRO A 226 -2.38 20.66 0.23
C PRO A 226 -2.32 19.29 0.90
N ILE A 227 -2.65 18.24 0.14
CA ILE A 227 -2.45 16.86 0.55
C ILE A 227 -0.96 16.57 0.48
N THR A 228 -0.35 16.32 1.63
CA THR A 228 1.09 16.09 1.75
C THR A 228 1.36 14.66 2.18
N TYR A 229 2.18 13.97 1.40
CA TYR A 229 2.68 12.64 1.72
C TYR A 229 3.96 12.73 2.54
N GLU A 230 4.03 11.96 3.61
CA GLU A 230 5.20 11.90 4.48
C GLU A 230 5.61 10.45 4.72
N ALA A 231 6.92 10.21 4.75
CA ALA A 231 7.50 8.93 5.14
C ALA A 231 8.28 9.07 6.44
N GLY A 232 8.43 7.95 7.15
CA GLY A 232 9.28 7.85 8.33
C GLY A 232 9.86 6.44 8.47
N ALA A 233 11.12 6.35 8.91
CA ALA A 233 11.71 5.08 9.30
C ALA A 233 11.07 4.60 10.61
N THR A 234 10.69 3.33 10.68
CA THR A 234 10.08 2.67 11.85
C THR A 234 11.00 1.61 12.43
N SER A 235 12.19 1.44 11.86
CA SER A 235 13.29 0.62 12.38
C SER A 235 14.63 1.33 12.19
N ASP A 236 15.64 0.92 12.95
CA ASP A 236 17.01 1.42 12.82
C ASP A 236 17.82 0.68 11.76
N SER A 237 17.18 -0.16 10.94
CA SER A 237 17.85 -0.95 9.92
C SER A 237 18.62 -0.03 8.94
N LYS A 238 19.75 -0.53 8.45
CA LYS A 238 20.56 0.16 7.45
C LYS A 238 19.74 0.52 6.22
N PHE A 239 18.92 -0.43 5.74
CA PHE A 239 18.15 -0.25 4.51
C PHE A 239 16.95 0.67 4.69
N ALA A 240 16.37 0.78 5.90
CA ALA A 240 15.39 1.82 6.19
C ALA A 240 15.99 3.21 6.04
N LYS A 241 17.19 3.44 6.60
CA LYS A 241 17.91 4.71 6.47
C LYS A 241 18.25 5.04 5.00
N GLU A 242 18.75 4.04 4.25
CA GLU A 242 19.08 4.19 2.83
C GLU A 242 17.85 4.45 1.96
N TRP A 243 16.70 3.81 2.25
CA TRP A 243 15.43 4.10 1.59
C TRP A 243 14.96 5.54 1.84
N MET A 244 15.05 6.01 3.09
CA MET A 244 14.70 7.39 3.41
C MET A 244 15.60 8.42 2.70
N GLU A 245 16.90 8.15 2.56
CA GLU A 245 17.81 8.99 1.76
C GLU A 245 17.51 8.89 0.26
N PHE A 246 17.20 7.68 -0.25
CA PHE A 246 16.79 7.50 -1.63
C PHE A 246 15.55 8.34 -1.98
N LEU A 247 14.55 8.41 -1.11
CA LEU A 247 13.35 9.24 -1.33
C LEU A 247 13.67 10.73 -1.50
N LYS A 248 14.78 11.22 -0.93
CA LYS A 248 15.26 12.62 -1.07
C LYS A 248 15.98 12.86 -2.41
N SER A 249 16.41 11.81 -3.09
CA SER A 249 17.23 11.88 -4.29
C SER A 249 16.45 12.49 -5.48
N LYS A 250 17.21 13.08 -6.42
CA LYS A 250 16.64 13.55 -7.69
C LYS A 250 15.91 12.42 -8.43
N LYS A 251 16.47 11.20 -8.41
CA LYS A 251 15.90 10.05 -9.11
C LYS A 251 14.54 9.65 -8.57
N ALA A 252 14.37 9.58 -7.24
CA ALA A 252 13.08 9.29 -6.64
C ALA A 252 12.05 10.39 -6.95
N LYS A 253 12.47 11.66 -6.90
CA LYS A 253 11.61 12.79 -7.28
C LYS A 253 11.17 12.74 -8.74
N ASP A 254 12.07 12.38 -9.65
CA ASP A 254 11.75 12.24 -11.08
C ASP A 254 10.73 11.10 -11.29
N ILE A 255 10.90 9.96 -10.60
CA ILE A 255 9.94 8.85 -10.62
C ILE A 255 8.58 9.31 -10.07
N LEU A 256 8.54 10.01 -8.93
CA LEU A 256 7.29 10.53 -8.38
C LEU A 256 6.55 11.45 -9.36
N LYS A 257 7.28 12.35 -10.06
CA LYS A 257 6.69 13.23 -11.09
C LYS A 257 6.16 12.44 -12.28
N GLU A 258 6.89 11.43 -12.74
CA GLU A 258 6.46 10.53 -13.83
C GLU A 258 5.12 9.85 -13.47
N TYR A 259 4.90 9.55 -12.19
CA TYR A 259 3.64 8.99 -11.68
C TYR A 259 2.65 10.07 -11.19
N HIS A 260 2.74 11.29 -11.73
CA HIS A 260 1.82 12.41 -11.52
C HIS A 260 1.76 12.98 -10.11
N PHE A 261 2.69 12.64 -9.22
CA PHE A 261 2.83 13.32 -7.94
C PHE A 261 3.48 14.71 -8.11
N LYS A 262 3.05 15.68 -7.33
CA LYS A 262 3.73 16.97 -7.19
C LYS A 262 4.84 16.82 -6.14
N VAL A 263 6.08 17.29 -6.45
CA VAL A 263 7.28 17.14 -5.58
C VAL A 263 7.95 18.48 -5.38
#